data_f7caeca7622b077f838ab616338933fc
#
_entry.id   f7caeca7622b077f838ab616338933fc
#
_cell.length_a   1.000
_cell.length_b   1.000
_cell.length_c   1.000
_cell.angle_alpha   90.00
_cell.angle_beta   90.00
_cell.angle_gamma   90.00
#
_symmetry.space_group_name_H-M   'P 1'
#
loop_
_entity.id
_entity.type
_entity.pdbx_description
1 polymer ?
#
loop_
_entity_poly.entity_id
_entity_poly.type
_entity_poly.pdbx_seq_one_letter_code
_entity_poly.pdbx_strand_id
1 'polypeptide(L)'
;MASFEDHVRAALDSLPPQLAAALENVAVVVEDENPDDPDLFGLYDGTPLPERTSLTSGRLPDRIAIYRLPLEDEFGHDPAALEREIRITVLHELGHYFGIEEDRIAELGYE
;
A
#
# COMPACT_ATOMS: atom_id res chain seq x y z
N MET A 1 10.96 -0.94 21.50
CA MET A 1 10.83 -0.07 20.32
C MET A 1 9.92 -0.73 19.30
N ALA A 2 9.12 0.06 18.62
CA ALA A 2 8.25 -0.47 17.57
C ALA A 2 9.07 -0.88 16.36
N SER A 3 8.76 -2.05 15.78
CA SER A 3 9.37 -2.50 14.54
C SER A 3 8.68 -1.82 13.35
N PHE A 4 9.25 -1.98 12.15
CA PHE A 4 8.62 -1.49 10.94
C PHE A 4 7.23 -2.11 10.76
N GLU A 5 7.10 -3.41 11.01
CA GLU A 5 5.82 -4.11 10.92
C GLU A 5 4.80 -3.58 11.92
N ASP A 6 5.24 -3.16 13.11
CA ASP A 6 4.35 -2.51 14.08
C ASP A 6 3.82 -1.19 13.53
N HIS A 7 4.66 -0.41 12.84
CA HIS A 7 4.22 0.84 12.21
C HIS A 7 3.26 0.58 11.06
N VAL A 8 3.48 -0.48 10.29
CA VAL A 8 2.54 -0.88 9.22
C VAL A 8 1.18 -1.24 9.84
N ARG A 9 1.19 -2.03 10.91
CA ARG A 9 -0.05 -2.41 11.59
C ARG A 9 -0.78 -1.18 12.12
N ALA A 10 -0.07 -0.24 12.75
CA ALA A 10 -0.67 0.99 13.25
C ALA A 10 -1.28 1.82 12.12
N ALA A 11 -0.59 1.90 10.99
CA ALA A 11 -1.08 2.63 9.82
C ALA A 11 -2.36 1.99 9.28
N LEU A 12 -2.40 0.66 9.17
CA LEU A 12 -3.58 -0.05 8.70
C LEU A 12 -4.76 0.10 9.66
N ASP A 13 -4.50 0.04 10.97
CA ASP A 13 -5.53 0.21 11.99
C ASP A 13 -6.14 1.62 11.99
N SER A 14 -5.43 2.59 11.45
CA SER A 14 -5.90 3.98 11.39
C SER A 14 -6.76 4.28 10.16
N LEU A 15 -6.92 3.33 9.25
CA LEU A 15 -7.72 3.55 8.04
C LEU A 15 -9.21 3.64 8.36
N PRO A 16 -9.97 4.45 7.59
CA PRO A 16 -11.43 4.43 7.70
C PRO A 16 -12.00 3.02 7.48
N PRO A 17 -13.11 2.66 8.17
CA PRO A 17 -13.66 1.29 8.08
C PRO A 17 -13.94 0.81 6.65
N GLN A 18 -14.39 1.70 5.77
CA GLN A 18 -14.69 1.32 4.38
C GLN A 18 -13.43 0.89 3.64
N LEU A 19 -12.30 1.57 3.90
CA LEU A 19 -11.03 1.25 3.25
C LEU A 19 -10.39 0.02 3.90
N ALA A 20 -10.49 -0.10 5.22
CA ALA A 20 -10.01 -1.29 5.91
C ALA A 20 -10.73 -2.55 5.43
N ALA A 21 -12.04 -2.46 5.19
CA ALA A 21 -12.83 -3.59 4.68
C ALA A 21 -12.36 -4.02 3.28
N ALA A 22 -11.94 -3.07 2.44
CA ALA A 22 -11.43 -3.40 1.10
C ALA A 22 -10.15 -4.22 1.17
N LEU A 23 -9.34 -4.04 2.22
CA LEU A 23 -8.09 -4.79 2.39
C LEU A 23 -8.29 -6.25 2.75
N GLU A 24 -9.50 -6.67 3.11
CA GLU A 24 -9.80 -8.08 3.39
C GLU A 24 -9.53 -8.97 2.16
N ASN A 25 -9.61 -8.38 0.96
CA ASN A 25 -9.40 -9.09 -0.29
C ASN A 25 -8.03 -8.84 -0.89
N VAL A 26 -7.14 -8.18 -0.15
CA VAL A 26 -5.81 -7.78 -0.62
C VAL A 26 -4.79 -8.16 0.45
N ALA A 27 -3.75 -8.88 0.06
CA ALA A 27 -2.66 -9.20 0.96
C ALA A 27 -1.72 -7.99 1.05
N VAL A 28 -1.45 -7.51 2.26
CA VAL A 28 -0.45 -6.46 2.48
C VAL A 28 0.80 -7.13 3.01
N VAL A 29 1.90 -7.00 2.29
CA VAL A 29 3.18 -7.63 2.64
C VAL A 29 4.28 -6.59 2.78
N VAL A 30 5.27 -6.88 3.60
CA VAL A 30 6.44 -6.02 3.79
C VAL A 30 7.63 -6.70 3.12
N GLU A 31 8.30 -5.96 2.24
CA GLU A 31 9.53 -6.42 1.58
C GLU A 31 10.60 -5.34 1.78
N ASP A 32 11.87 -5.69 1.56
CA ASP A 32 12.94 -4.73 1.77
C ASP A 32 12.95 -3.64 0.71
N GLU A 33 12.92 -4.02 -0.56
CA GLU A 33 12.91 -3.07 -1.67
C GLU A 33 12.40 -3.74 -2.94
N ASN A 34 11.95 -2.94 -3.89
CA ASN A 34 11.56 -3.45 -5.20
C ASN A 34 12.82 -3.73 -6.01
N PRO A 35 13.00 -4.94 -6.57
CA PRO A 35 14.21 -5.27 -7.34
C PRO A 35 14.38 -4.45 -8.62
N ASP A 36 13.28 -3.93 -9.18
CA ASP A 36 13.32 -3.15 -10.40
C ASP A 36 13.42 -1.64 -10.13
N ASP A 37 12.99 -1.19 -8.96
CA ASP A 37 13.03 0.21 -8.57
C ASP A 37 13.18 0.34 -7.05
N PRO A 38 14.42 0.42 -6.56
CA PRO A 38 14.68 0.47 -5.10
C PRO A 38 14.13 1.72 -4.40
N ASP A 39 13.71 2.73 -5.15
CA ASP A 39 13.16 3.95 -4.55
C ASP A 39 11.65 3.91 -4.35
N LEU A 40 10.96 2.89 -4.84
CA LEU A 40 9.53 2.75 -4.64
C LEU A 40 9.19 2.48 -3.17
N PHE A 41 8.17 3.17 -2.67
CA PHE A 41 7.67 2.96 -1.30
C PHE A 41 6.68 1.81 -1.25
N GLY A 42 5.97 1.53 -2.32
CA GLY A 42 5.01 0.45 -2.39
C GLY A 42 4.61 0.11 -3.82
N LEU A 43 3.91 -1.00 -3.97
CA LEU A 43 3.46 -1.45 -5.29
C LEU A 43 2.19 -2.29 -5.13
N TYR A 44 1.17 -1.98 -5.93
CA TYR A 44 0.00 -2.84 -6.08
C TYR A 44 0.28 -3.87 -7.17
N ASP A 45 0.07 -5.13 -6.84
CA ASP A 45 0.27 -6.25 -7.76
C ASP A 45 -1.02 -7.06 -7.85
N GLY A 46 -1.72 -6.96 -8.98
CA GLY A 46 -2.99 -7.63 -9.17
C GLY A 46 -3.74 -7.06 -10.36
N THR A 47 -5.03 -7.37 -10.44
CA THR A 47 -5.92 -6.84 -11.48
C THR A 47 -6.89 -5.86 -10.84
N PRO A 48 -6.86 -4.56 -11.21
CA PRO A 48 -7.79 -3.57 -10.66
C PRO A 48 -9.25 -4.01 -10.83
N LEU A 49 -10.11 -3.65 -9.87
CA LEU A 49 -11.50 -4.07 -9.87
C LEU A 49 -12.23 -3.80 -11.18
N PRO A 50 -12.11 -2.60 -11.80
CA PRO A 50 -12.82 -2.32 -13.06
C PRO A 50 -12.39 -3.20 -14.23
N GLU A 51 -11.23 -3.83 -14.15
CA GLU A 51 -10.68 -4.66 -15.22
C GLU A 51 -10.95 -6.15 -15.02
N ARG A 52 -11.61 -6.53 -13.92
CA ARG A 52 -11.86 -7.93 -13.60
C ARG A 52 -12.98 -8.49 -14.46
N THR A 53 -12.75 -9.71 -14.90
CA THR A 53 -13.73 -10.48 -15.71
C THR A 53 -13.87 -11.87 -15.09
N SER A 54 -14.78 -12.69 -15.64
CA SER A 54 -14.89 -14.08 -15.22
C SER A 54 -13.61 -14.87 -15.44
N LEU A 55 -12.76 -14.42 -16.35
CA LEU A 55 -11.47 -15.09 -16.64
C LEU A 55 -10.43 -14.86 -15.55
N THR A 56 -10.61 -13.86 -14.69
CA THR A 56 -9.69 -13.60 -13.58
C THR A 56 -10.06 -14.38 -12.32
N SER A 57 -11.18 -15.10 -12.36
CA SER A 57 -11.63 -15.94 -11.27
C SER A 57 -10.61 -17.04 -10.98
N GLY A 58 -10.29 -17.28 -9.71
CA GLY A 58 -9.33 -18.31 -9.32
C GLY A 58 -7.87 -17.87 -9.32
N ARG A 59 -7.59 -16.61 -9.62
CA ARG A 59 -6.24 -16.05 -9.50
C ARG A 59 -5.83 -15.94 -8.03
N LEU A 60 -4.53 -15.78 -7.80
CA LEU A 60 -4.01 -15.45 -6.48
C LEU A 60 -4.60 -14.11 -6.03
N PRO A 61 -4.78 -13.91 -4.71
CA PRO A 61 -5.25 -12.63 -4.19
C PRO A 61 -4.35 -11.49 -4.64
N ASP A 62 -4.94 -10.32 -4.82
CA ASP A 62 -4.18 -9.10 -5.09
C ASP A 62 -3.27 -8.79 -3.90
N ARG A 63 -2.18 -8.10 -4.17
CA ARG A 63 -1.15 -7.85 -3.19
C ARG A 63 -0.71 -6.40 -3.25
N ILE A 64 -0.51 -5.80 -2.06
CA ILE A 64 0.16 -4.52 -1.91
C ILE A 64 1.47 -4.78 -1.18
N ALA A 65 2.60 -4.46 -1.81
CA ALA A 65 3.90 -4.54 -1.17
C ALA A 65 4.26 -3.18 -0.59
N ILE A 66 4.77 -3.18 0.64
CA ILE A 66 5.29 -1.99 1.31
C ILE A 66 6.79 -2.20 1.46
N TYR A 67 7.57 -1.27 0.94
CA TYR A 67 9.02 -1.42 0.89
C TYR A 67 9.70 -0.72 2.06
N ARG A 68 10.27 -1.52 2.95
CA ARG A 68 10.83 -1.07 4.22
C ARG A 68 12.04 -0.14 4.04
N LEU A 69 13.00 -0.53 3.21
CA LEU A 69 14.27 0.21 3.13
C LEU A 69 14.11 1.65 2.66
N PRO A 70 13.42 1.94 1.54
CA PRO A 70 13.28 3.34 1.12
C PRO A 70 12.44 4.16 2.10
N LEU A 71 11.42 3.55 2.73
CA LEU A 71 10.62 4.27 3.73
C LEU A 71 11.43 4.59 4.98
N GLU A 72 12.21 3.64 5.49
CA GLU A 72 13.07 3.88 6.64
C GLU A 72 14.18 4.86 6.33
N ASP A 73 14.72 4.82 5.12
CA ASP A 73 15.77 5.74 4.71
C ASP A 73 15.30 7.20 4.76
N GLU A 74 14.07 7.46 4.31
CA GLU A 74 13.55 8.83 4.27
C GLU A 74 12.86 9.26 5.57
N PHE A 75 12.15 8.36 6.25
CA PHE A 75 11.27 8.72 7.36
C PHE A 75 11.59 8.00 8.67
N GLY A 76 12.56 7.10 8.68
CA GLY A 76 12.85 6.25 9.84
C GLY A 76 13.28 7.00 11.08
N HIS A 77 13.75 8.23 10.94
CA HIS A 77 14.19 9.07 12.05
C HIS A 77 13.01 9.68 12.84
N ASP A 78 11.80 9.59 12.31
CA ASP A 78 10.58 10.13 12.94
C ASP A 78 9.46 9.09 12.83
N PRO A 79 9.16 8.35 13.92
CA PRO A 79 8.13 7.31 13.88
C PRO A 79 6.76 7.81 13.42
N ALA A 80 6.37 9.02 13.80
CA ALA A 80 5.08 9.57 13.39
C ALA A 80 5.05 9.84 11.89
N ALA A 81 6.13 10.37 11.34
CA ALA A 81 6.25 10.59 9.89
C ALA A 81 6.26 9.26 9.14
N LEU A 82 6.96 8.26 9.67
CA LEU A 82 7.02 6.93 9.06
C LEU A 82 5.63 6.31 8.98
N GLU A 83 4.88 6.32 10.07
CA GLU A 83 3.52 5.79 10.08
C GLU A 83 2.60 6.52 9.11
N ARG A 84 2.71 7.85 9.04
CA ARG A 84 1.92 8.65 8.10
C ARG A 84 2.25 8.29 6.65
N GLU A 85 3.52 8.14 6.33
CA GLU A 85 3.94 7.81 4.97
C GLU A 85 3.58 6.38 4.58
N ILE A 86 3.63 5.44 5.53
CA ILE A 86 3.15 4.09 5.29
C ILE A 86 1.66 4.12 4.96
N ARG A 87 0.87 4.88 5.73
CA ARG A 87 -0.57 5.00 5.47
C ARG A 87 -0.84 5.59 4.10
N ILE A 88 -0.13 6.67 3.73
CA ILE A 88 -0.26 7.28 2.41
C ILE A 88 0.09 6.27 1.32
N THR A 89 1.16 5.51 1.51
CA THR A 89 1.58 4.48 0.54
C THR A 89 0.50 3.42 0.36
N VAL A 90 -0.08 2.92 1.46
CA VAL A 90 -1.16 1.93 1.38
C VAL A 90 -2.37 2.52 0.65
N LEU A 91 -2.76 3.74 0.97
CA LEU A 91 -3.90 4.40 0.33
C LEU A 91 -3.64 4.64 -1.15
N HIS A 92 -2.41 5.00 -1.52
CA HIS A 92 -2.03 5.18 -2.91
C HIS A 92 -2.18 3.88 -3.70
N GLU A 93 -1.65 2.77 -3.18
CA GLU A 93 -1.74 1.49 -3.87
C GLU A 93 -3.17 0.93 -3.85
N LEU A 94 -3.92 1.17 -2.78
CA LEU A 94 -5.32 0.81 -2.72
C LEU A 94 -6.13 1.56 -3.77
N GLY A 95 -5.74 2.81 -4.07
CA GLY A 95 -6.32 3.57 -5.18
C GLY A 95 -6.18 2.83 -6.51
N HIS A 96 -5.02 2.25 -6.77
CA HIS A 96 -4.82 1.43 -7.97
C HIS A 96 -5.71 0.19 -7.97
N TYR A 97 -5.89 -0.44 -6.82
CA TYR A 97 -6.81 -1.58 -6.69
C TYR A 97 -8.22 -1.20 -7.11
N PHE A 98 -8.68 0.02 -6.77
CA PHE A 98 -9.99 0.51 -7.18
C PHE A 98 -10.03 1.05 -8.61
N GLY A 99 -8.89 1.05 -9.31
CA GLY A 99 -8.81 1.55 -10.68
C GLY A 99 -8.74 3.07 -10.78
N ILE A 100 -8.37 3.74 -9.71
CA ILE A 100 -8.21 5.19 -9.70
C ILE A 100 -6.86 5.54 -10.33
N GLU A 101 -6.85 6.48 -11.27
CA GLU A 101 -5.62 6.88 -11.95
C GLU A 101 -4.73 7.76 -11.07
N GLU A 102 -3.44 7.80 -11.40
CA GLU A 102 -2.42 8.54 -10.64
C GLU A 102 -2.81 9.99 -10.38
N ASP A 103 -3.31 10.69 -11.40
CA ASP A 103 -3.69 12.09 -11.27
C ASP A 103 -4.74 12.28 -10.19
N ARG A 104 -5.71 11.38 -10.14
CA ARG A 104 -6.80 11.46 -9.17
C ARG A 104 -6.32 11.07 -7.78
N ILE A 105 -5.42 10.10 -7.69
CA ILE A 105 -4.82 9.70 -6.41
C ILE A 105 -4.06 10.89 -5.82
N ALA A 106 -3.28 11.58 -6.65
CA ALA A 106 -2.54 12.77 -6.22
C ALA A 106 -3.48 13.89 -5.76
N GLU A 107 -4.58 14.12 -6.48
CA GLU A 107 -5.59 15.11 -6.09
C GLU A 107 -6.22 14.79 -4.73
N LEU A 108 -6.33 13.52 -4.38
CA LEU A 108 -6.86 13.09 -3.10
C LEU A 108 -5.82 13.19 -1.97
N GLY A 109 -4.57 13.51 -2.29
CA GLY A 109 -3.52 13.67 -1.31
C GLY A 109 -2.75 12.41 -0.95
N TYR A 110 -2.83 11.38 -1.76
CA TYR A 110 -2.23 10.06 -1.47
C TYR A 110 -1.04 9.74 -2.38
N GLU A 111 -0.32 10.74 -2.82
CA GLU A 111 0.87 10.53 -3.63
C GLU A 111 2.13 10.25 -2.81
#